data_c796ecbff2cbe15690fd454a08b83f0f
#
_entry.id   c796ecbff2cbe15690fd454a08b83f0f
#
_cell.length_a   1.000
_cell.length_b   1.000
_cell.length_c   1.000
_cell.angle_alpha   90.00
_cell.angle_beta   90.00
_cell.angle_gamma   90.00
#
_symmetry.space_group_name_H-M   'P 1'
#
loop_
_entity.id
_entity.type
_entity.pdbx_description
1 polymer ?
#
loop_
_entity_poly.entity_id
_entity_poly.type
_entity_poly.pdbx_seq_one_letter_code
_entity_poly.pdbx_strand_id
1 'polypeptide(L)'
;MLRKVLFILAFLAVASIIYAQGIEGSESSDSILKNPEFYENFGGDFSLTGPDGKIISLEDFRDKLVLVYFGYTFCPDVCPITLSKLKLVMLDLGEKAEGVQVIFISIDPERDSYKRLKDYVPYFHPTFIGLTGSEADITAVAKKYQTIFIKQKVESEAGYLMAHTDVVILVDQNGKYRGRYKSKFDMGKLTKDINRLIEKGS
;
A
#
# COMPACT_ATOMS: atom_id res chain seq x y z
N MET A 1 -59.12 -15.58 9.32
CA MET A 1 -57.95 -16.15 8.60
C MET A 1 -57.40 -15.22 7.48
N LEU A 2 -58.22 -14.62 6.67
CA LEU A 2 -57.84 -13.80 5.53
C LEU A 2 -56.96 -12.56 5.89
N ARG A 3 -57.23 -11.86 7.01
CA ARG A 3 -56.47 -10.71 7.48
C ARG A 3 -55.01 -11.06 7.88
N LYS A 4 -54.77 -12.23 8.42
CA LYS A 4 -53.39 -12.68 8.80
C LYS A 4 -52.54 -13.02 7.58
N VAL A 5 -53.18 -13.60 6.54
CA VAL A 5 -52.50 -13.92 5.28
C VAL A 5 -52.10 -12.64 4.52
N LEU A 6 -52.98 -11.61 4.53
CA LEU A 6 -52.66 -10.33 3.90
C LEU A 6 -51.48 -9.62 4.56
N PHE A 7 -51.33 -9.66 5.89
CA PHE A 7 -50.21 -9.11 6.63
C PHE A 7 -48.88 -9.81 6.33
N ILE A 8 -48.91 -11.13 6.18
CA ILE A 8 -47.72 -11.92 5.85
C ILE A 8 -47.23 -11.62 4.43
N LEU A 9 -48.15 -11.50 3.46
CA LEU A 9 -47.82 -11.17 2.08
C LEU A 9 -47.28 -9.72 1.94
N ALA A 10 -47.84 -8.77 2.70
CA ALA A 10 -47.30 -7.38 2.74
C ALA A 10 -45.90 -7.31 3.37
N PHE A 11 -45.65 -8.12 4.42
CA PHE A 11 -44.32 -8.16 5.06
C PHE A 11 -43.25 -8.79 4.16
N LEU A 12 -43.62 -9.83 3.40
CA LEU A 12 -42.71 -10.45 2.42
C LEU A 12 -42.41 -9.52 1.23
N ALA A 13 -43.38 -8.72 0.78
CA ALA A 13 -43.20 -7.75 -0.29
C ALA A 13 -42.27 -6.60 0.16
N VAL A 14 -42.40 -6.10 1.39
CA VAL A 14 -41.52 -5.06 1.94
C VAL A 14 -40.11 -5.60 2.17
N ALA A 15 -39.98 -6.83 2.66
CA ALA A 15 -38.68 -7.49 2.85
C ALA A 15 -37.93 -7.71 1.52
N SER A 16 -38.65 -8.06 0.44
CA SER A 16 -38.05 -8.22 -0.89
C SER A 16 -37.60 -6.87 -1.50
N ILE A 17 -38.33 -5.79 -1.24
CA ILE A 17 -37.93 -4.44 -1.70
C ILE A 17 -36.70 -3.93 -0.93
N ILE A 18 -36.61 -4.19 0.39
CA ILE A 18 -35.44 -3.82 1.21
C ILE A 18 -34.23 -4.65 0.80
N TYR A 19 -34.41 -5.94 0.47
CA TYR A 19 -33.33 -6.80 -0.01
C TYR A 19 -32.83 -6.41 -1.40
N ALA A 20 -33.72 -5.95 -2.28
CA ALA A 20 -33.35 -5.44 -3.62
C ALA A 20 -32.64 -4.08 -3.56
N GLN A 21 -32.92 -3.23 -2.59
CA GLN A 21 -32.25 -1.93 -2.40
C GLN A 21 -30.97 -2.01 -1.56
N GLY A 22 -30.74 -3.14 -0.85
CA GLY A 22 -29.54 -3.36 -0.01
C GLY A 22 -28.30 -3.87 -0.76
N ILE A 23 -28.37 -4.12 -2.06
CA ILE A 23 -27.27 -4.68 -2.88
C ILE A 23 -26.65 -3.63 -3.83
N GLU A 24 -27.17 -2.43 -3.93
CA GLU A 24 -26.56 -1.34 -4.70
C GLU A 24 -25.73 -0.41 -3.79
N GLY A 25 -24.69 -0.91 -3.18
CA GLY A 25 -23.83 -0.13 -2.28
C GLY A 25 -22.40 -0.61 -2.19
N SER A 26 -21.96 -1.46 -3.11
CA SER A 26 -20.55 -1.71 -3.34
C SER A 26 -20.09 -0.82 -4.49
N GLU A 27 -19.94 0.48 -4.24
CA GLU A 27 -19.07 1.29 -5.09
C GLU A 27 -17.70 0.61 -5.10
N SER A 28 -17.41 -0.05 -6.21
CA SER A 28 -16.14 -0.70 -6.42
C SER A 28 -15.06 0.37 -6.24
N SER A 29 -13.98 0.03 -5.52
CA SER A 29 -12.79 0.87 -5.39
C SER A 29 -12.25 1.39 -6.74
N ASP A 30 -12.72 0.88 -7.85
CA ASP A 30 -12.48 1.34 -9.21
C ASP A 30 -13.14 2.69 -9.57
N SER A 31 -14.23 3.11 -8.91
CA SER A 31 -14.86 4.40 -9.22
C SER A 31 -14.12 5.59 -8.59
N ILE A 32 -13.54 5.38 -7.41
CA ILE A 32 -12.64 6.35 -6.76
C ILE A 32 -11.34 6.45 -7.57
N LEU A 33 -10.91 5.36 -8.22
CA LEU A 33 -9.72 5.29 -9.08
C LEU A 33 -9.88 6.01 -10.43
N LYS A 34 -11.03 6.59 -10.74
CA LYS A 34 -11.32 7.27 -12.02
C LYS A 34 -11.41 8.79 -11.92
N ASN A 35 -11.25 9.39 -10.71
CA ASN A 35 -11.25 10.84 -10.58
C ASN A 35 -9.84 11.42 -10.83
N PRO A 36 -9.56 12.07 -11.97
CA PRO A 36 -8.23 12.61 -12.28
C PRO A 36 -7.75 13.64 -11.24
N GLU A 37 -8.66 14.47 -10.72
CA GLU A 37 -8.36 15.52 -9.76
C GLU A 37 -7.88 14.97 -8.40
N PHE A 38 -8.35 13.78 -8.01
CA PHE A 38 -7.88 13.09 -6.81
C PHE A 38 -6.41 12.65 -6.93
N TYR A 39 -5.94 12.39 -8.15
CA TYR A 39 -4.59 11.86 -8.41
C TYR A 39 -3.56 12.92 -8.73
N GLU A 40 -3.95 14.12 -9.16
CA GLU A 40 -3.03 15.22 -9.42
C GLU A 40 -2.22 15.60 -8.18
N ASN A 41 -2.78 15.38 -6.99
CA ASN A 41 -2.16 15.68 -5.69
C ASN A 41 -1.73 14.45 -4.90
N PHE A 42 -1.75 13.24 -5.50
CA PHE A 42 -1.38 12.01 -4.79
C PHE A 42 0.09 11.66 -5.03
N GLY A 43 0.86 11.47 -3.94
CA GLY A 43 2.27 11.11 -4.02
C GLY A 43 3.16 12.33 -4.25
N GLY A 44 4.15 12.18 -5.10
CA GLY A 44 5.16 13.19 -5.39
C GLY A 44 6.47 12.92 -4.66
N ASP A 45 7.47 13.74 -4.98
CA ASP A 45 8.83 13.53 -4.53
C ASP A 45 8.98 13.63 -3.01
N PHE A 46 9.90 12.82 -2.51
CA PHE A 46 10.34 12.80 -1.13
C PHE A 46 11.82 12.50 -1.05
N SER A 47 12.44 12.86 0.09
CA SER A 47 13.82 12.52 0.42
C SER A 47 13.86 12.05 1.87
N LEU A 48 14.40 10.85 2.09
CA LEU A 48 14.48 10.21 3.40
C LEU A 48 15.85 9.57 3.59
N THR A 49 16.18 9.22 4.84
CA THR A 49 17.43 8.54 5.17
C THR A 49 17.34 7.06 4.79
N GLY A 50 18.21 6.64 3.92
CA GLY A 50 18.34 5.26 3.44
C GLY A 50 19.57 4.53 3.99
N PRO A 51 19.99 3.44 3.34
CA PRO A 51 21.16 2.68 3.71
C PRO A 51 22.40 3.58 3.89
N ASP A 52 23.23 3.21 4.86
CA ASP A 52 24.46 3.92 5.22
C ASP A 52 24.27 5.40 5.67
N GLY A 53 23.02 5.78 6.02
CA GLY A 53 22.68 7.13 6.45
C GLY A 53 22.63 8.14 5.31
N LYS A 54 22.68 7.70 4.06
CA LYS A 54 22.57 8.57 2.88
C LYS A 54 21.13 9.01 2.66
N ILE A 55 20.95 10.22 2.17
CA ILE A 55 19.64 10.68 1.72
C ILE A 55 19.34 10.01 0.38
N ILE A 56 18.16 9.43 0.30
CA ILE A 56 17.61 8.78 -0.90
C ILE A 56 16.31 9.50 -1.24
N SER A 57 16.19 9.89 -2.49
CA SER A 57 15.02 10.58 -3.03
C SER A 57 14.25 9.70 -4.00
N LEU A 58 12.96 9.93 -4.17
CA LEU A 58 12.19 9.25 -5.22
C LEU A 58 12.78 9.56 -6.61
N GLU A 59 13.36 10.74 -6.77
CA GLU A 59 14.03 11.18 -8.02
C GLU A 59 15.21 10.27 -8.42
N ASP A 60 15.88 9.63 -7.47
CA ASP A 60 16.99 8.70 -7.73
C ASP A 60 16.55 7.45 -8.51
N PHE A 61 15.24 7.23 -8.61
CA PHE A 61 14.62 6.10 -9.30
C PHE A 61 13.82 6.51 -10.54
N ARG A 62 14.14 7.69 -11.13
CA ARG A 62 13.61 7.99 -12.47
C ARG A 62 14.04 6.86 -13.41
N ASP A 63 13.24 6.58 -14.42
CA ASP A 63 13.35 5.43 -15.34
C ASP A 63 12.98 4.06 -14.74
N LYS A 64 12.65 3.99 -13.43
CA LYS A 64 12.11 2.79 -12.79
C LYS A 64 10.67 2.99 -12.34
N LEU A 65 9.90 1.90 -12.36
CA LEU A 65 8.67 1.83 -11.59
C LEU A 65 9.03 1.67 -10.11
N VAL A 66 8.33 2.37 -9.23
CA VAL A 66 8.59 2.30 -7.80
C VAL A 66 7.38 1.75 -7.06
N LEU A 67 7.60 0.73 -6.25
CA LEU A 67 6.62 0.17 -5.32
C LEU A 67 6.92 0.70 -3.92
N VAL A 68 6.11 1.65 -3.44
CA VAL A 68 6.24 2.23 -2.11
C VAL A 68 5.34 1.49 -1.13
N TYR A 69 5.90 1.04 -0.03
CA TYR A 69 5.18 0.38 1.06
C TYR A 69 5.54 0.99 2.40
N PHE A 70 4.54 1.48 3.14
CA PHE A 70 4.71 1.99 4.50
C PHE A 70 4.50 0.87 5.51
N GLY A 71 5.43 0.71 6.43
CA GLY A 71 5.38 -0.34 7.43
C GLY A 71 6.38 -0.12 8.55
N TYR A 72 6.65 -1.14 9.37
CA TYR A 72 7.66 -1.09 10.43
C TYR A 72 8.19 -2.49 10.75
N THR A 73 9.44 -2.57 11.24
CA THR A 73 10.12 -3.87 11.39
C THR A 73 9.56 -4.73 12.53
N PHE A 74 8.90 -4.11 13.52
CA PHE A 74 8.25 -4.80 14.63
C PHE A 74 6.80 -5.24 14.33
N CYS A 75 6.35 -5.11 13.08
CA CYS A 75 5.04 -5.61 12.68
C CYS A 75 5.02 -7.15 12.72
N PRO A 76 4.13 -7.76 13.52
CA PRO A 76 4.16 -9.21 13.71
C PRO A 76 3.54 -10.01 12.55
N ASP A 77 2.84 -9.37 11.61
CA ASP A 77 1.98 -10.06 10.64
C ASP A 77 2.06 -9.44 9.24
N VAL A 78 1.36 -8.35 8.97
CA VAL A 78 1.09 -7.88 7.60
C VAL A 78 2.34 -7.40 6.84
N CYS A 79 3.30 -6.74 7.51
CA CYS A 79 4.48 -6.21 6.83
C CYS A 79 5.38 -7.30 6.24
N PRO A 80 5.79 -8.35 7.00
CA PRO A 80 6.59 -9.42 6.42
C PRO A 80 5.84 -10.21 5.34
N ILE A 81 4.52 -10.38 5.45
CA ILE A 81 3.70 -11.03 4.42
C ILE A 81 3.71 -10.20 3.14
N THR A 82 3.51 -8.88 3.24
CA THR A 82 3.49 -7.98 2.07
C THR A 82 4.85 -7.95 1.38
N LEU A 83 5.96 -7.81 2.13
CA LEU A 83 7.31 -7.84 1.58
C LEU A 83 7.63 -9.19 0.90
N SER A 84 7.17 -10.30 1.48
CA SER A 84 7.31 -11.64 0.87
C SER A 84 6.52 -11.75 -0.45
N LYS A 85 5.33 -11.18 -0.53
CA LYS A 85 4.57 -11.11 -1.78
C LYS A 85 5.26 -10.24 -2.83
N LEU A 86 5.82 -9.10 -2.44
CA LEU A 86 6.59 -8.24 -3.34
C LEU A 86 7.82 -8.97 -3.88
N LYS A 87 8.51 -9.76 -3.06
CA LYS A 87 9.58 -10.66 -3.51
C LYS A 87 9.08 -11.60 -4.62
N LEU A 88 7.93 -12.24 -4.43
CA LEU A 88 7.37 -13.15 -5.43
C LEU A 88 7.01 -12.42 -6.73
N VAL A 89 6.50 -11.20 -6.66
CA VAL A 89 6.27 -10.34 -7.83
C VAL A 89 7.58 -10.04 -8.56
N MET A 90 8.66 -9.70 -7.85
CA MET A 90 9.98 -9.48 -8.47
C MET A 90 10.52 -10.73 -9.16
N LEU A 91 10.34 -11.91 -8.55
CA LEU A 91 10.74 -13.18 -9.16
C LEU A 91 9.92 -13.50 -10.41
N ASP A 92 8.62 -13.20 -10.40
CA ASP A 92 7.72 -13.41 -11.55
C ASP A 92 8.03 -12.46 -12.72
N LEU A 93 8.51 -11.25 -12.45
CA LEU A 93 8.96 -10.29 -13.45
C LEU A 93 10.26 -10.72 -14.16
N GLY A 94 11.08 -11.56 -13.55
CA GLY A 94 12.37 -11.99 -14.10
C GLY A 94 13.30 -10.81 -14.40
N GLU A 95 13.85 -10.73 -15.61
CA GLU A 95 14.75 -9.65 -16.03
C GLU A 95 14.09 -8.26 -15.98
N LYS A 96 12.77 -8.18 -16.18
CA LYS A 96 12.04 -6.91 -16.09
C LYS A 96 12.07 -6.31 -14.67
N ALA A 97 12.38 -7.11 -13.63
CA ALA A 97 12.52 -6.62 -12.26
C ALA A 97 13.64 -5.56 -12.11
N GLU A 98 14.62 -5.50 -13.01
CA GLU A 98 15.65 -4.45 -13.02
C GLU A 98 15.05 -3.05 -13.21
N GLY A 99 13.92 -2.96 -13.93
CA GLY A 99 13.12 -1.74 -14.11
C GLY A 99 12.18 -1.40 -12.94
N VAL A 100 12.26 -2.13 -11.82
CA VAL A 100 11.38 -1.94 -10.65
C VAL A 100 12.19 -1.77 -9.38
N GLN A 101 11.84 -0.77 -8.57
CA GLN A 101 12.41 -0.57 -7.24
C GLN A 101 11.32 -0.70 -6.17
N VAL A 102 11.56 -1.54 -5.17
CA VAL A 102 10.72 -1.59 -3.96
C VAL A 102 11.36 -0.74 -2.87
N ILE A 103 10.57 0.19 -2.33
CA ILE A 103 10.94 1.08 -1.24
C ILE A 103 10.02 0.81 -0.04
N PHE A 104 10.61 0.39 1.06
CA PHE A 104 9.96 0.27 2.36
C PHE A 104 10.22 1.53 3.17
N ILE A 105 9.18 2.29 3.51
CA ILE A 105 9.28 3.49 4.35
C ILE A 105 8.81 3.13 5.75
N SER A 106 9.72 3.21 6.74
CA SER A 106 9.34 2.96 8.11
C SER A 106 8.50 4.10 8.67
N ILE A 107 7.38 3.73 9.30
CA ILE A 107 6.50 4.64 10.06
C ILE A 107 6.81 4.65 11.56
N ASP A 108 7.91 4.01 11.96
CA ASP A 108 8.33 3.89 13.36
C ASP A 108 9.83 4.24 13.51
N PRO A 109 10.20 5.50 13.28
CA PRO A 109 11.60 5.92 13.32
C PRO A 109 12.24 5.78 14.70
N GLU A 110 11.44 5.65 15.75
CA GLU A 110 11.92 5.45 17.12
C GLU A 110 12.61 4.08 17.27
N ARG A 111 12.08 3.02 16.62
CA ARG A 111 12.64 1.66 16.68
C ARG A 111 13.39 1.27 15.38
N ASP A 112 13.09 1.91 14.26
CA ASP A 112 13.59 1.55 12.93
C ASP A 112 14.67 2.54 12.45
N SER A 113 15.89 2.38 12.97
CA SER A 113 17.03 3.12 12.43
C SER A 113 17.38 2.65 11.00
N TYR A 114 18.08 3.47 10.22
CA TYR A 114 18.57 3.08 8.89
C TYR A 114 19.45 1.80 8.94
N LYS A 115 20.22 1.60 10.01
CA LYS A 115 21.03 0.37 10.22
C LYS A 115 20.13 -0.85 10.32
N ARG A 116 19.07 -0.78 11.12
CA ARG A 116 18.10 -1.88 11.25
C ARG A 116 17.40 -2.18 9.93
N LEU A 117 16.98 -1.16 9.20
CA LEU A 117 16.31 -1.33 7.90
C LEU A 117 17.25 -1.92 6.84
N LYS A 118 18.55 -1.59 6.90
CA LYS A 118 19.58 -2.15 6.01
C LYS A 118 19.71 -3.67 6.17
N ASP A 119 19.46 -4.21 7.36
CA ASP A 119 19.51 -5.64 7.60
C ASP A 119 18.16 -6.31 7.34
N TYR A 120 17.06 -5.67 7.72
CA TYR A 120 15.71 -6.22 7.65
C TYR A 120 15.16 -6.30 6.22
N VAL A 121 15.23 -5.22 5.47
CA VAL A 121 14.53 -5.13 4.19
C VAL A 121 15.17 -6.02 3.10
N PRO A 122 16.51 -6.07 2.94
CA PRO A 122 17.16 -6.95 1.98
C PRO A 122 17.01 -8.45 2.28
N TYR A 123 16.61 -8.82 3.51
CA TYR A 123 16.28 -10.21 3.83
C TYR A 123 15.15 -10.74 2.93
N PHE A 124 14.21 -9.91 2.51
CA PHE A 124 13.15 -10.30 1.58
C PHE A 124 13.64 -10.35 0.14
N HIS A 125 14.34 -9.32 -0.31
CA HIS A 125 14.96 -9.30 -1.63
C HIS A 125 16.15 -8.32 -1.64
N PRO A 126 17.30 -8.68 -2.26
CA PRO A 126 18.53 -7.89 -2.16
C PRO A 126 18.42 -6.47 -2.74
N THR A 127 17.50 -6.23 -3.68
CA THR A 127 17.28 -4.90 -4.28
C THR A 127 16.32 -4.03 -3.50
N PHE A 128 15.62 -4.56 -2.49
CA PHE A 128 14.71 -3.77 -1.69
C PHE A 128 15.47 -2.82 -0.78
N ILE A 129 15.01 -1.59 -0.66
CA ILE A 129 15.60 -0.59 0.22
C ILE A 129 14.63 -0.13 1.29
N GLY A 130 15.16 0.08 2.50
CA GLY A 130 14.43 0.63 3.62
C GLY A 130 14.82 2.08 3.86
N LEU A 131 13.82 2.93 4.04
CA LEU A 131 13.99 4.35 4.32
C LEU A 131 13.37 4.71 5.67
N THR A 132 14.01 5.64 6.38
CA THR A 132 13.53 6.23 7.62
C THR A 132 13.84 7.73 7.62
N GLY A 133 13.48 8.44 8.70
CA GLY A 133 13.74 9.87 8.81
C GLY A 133 13.29 10.38 10.17
N SER A 134 13.15 11.67 10.34
CA SER A 134 12.46 12.22 11.48
C SER A 134 10.96 11.87 11.44
N GLU A 135 10.30 11.86 12.57
CA GLU A 135 8.83 11.65 12.63
C GLU A 135 8.09 12.68 11.76
N ALA A 136 8.59 13.92 11.73
CA ALA A 136 8.02 14.99 10.90
C ALA A 136 8.16 14.69 9.41
N ASP A 137 9.33 14.23 8.95
CA ASP A 137 9.58 13.89 7.54
C ASP A 137 8.70 12.71 7.11
N ILE A 138 8.65 11.66 7.92
CA ILE A 138 7.82 10.48 7.66
C ILE A 138 6.34 10.85 7.59
N THR A 139 5.86 11.69 8.53
CA THR A 139 4.48 12.18 8.54
C THR A 139 4.18 13.00 7.28
N ALA A 140 5.10 13.86 6.86
CA ALA A 140 4.94 14.66 5.65
C ALA A 140 4.84 13.79 4.39
N VAL A 141 5.70 12.77 4.27
CA VAL A 141 5.66 11.80 3.16
C VAL A 141 4.39 10.97 3.21
N ALA A 142 4.03 10.41 4.35
CA ALA A 142 2.83 9.61 4.52
C ALA A 142 1.56 10.40 4.13
N LYS A 143 1.49 11.69 4.48
CA LYS A 143 0.40 12.58 4.08
C LYS A 143 0.31 12.72 2.56
N LYS A 144 1.43 12.93 1.84
CA LYS A 144 1.46 12.98 0.36
C LYS A 144 0.91 11.69 -0.26
N TYR A 145 1.21 10.55 0.35
CA TYR A 145 0.76 9.22 -0.11
C TYR A 145 -0.54 8.76 0.54
N GLN A 146 -1.24 9.66 1.25
CA GLN A 146 -2.51 9.39 1.94
C GLN A 146 -2.44 8.10 2.80
N THR A 147 -1.30 7.90 3.44
CA THR A 147 -1.08 6.83 4.39
C THR A 147 -1.27 7.38 5.80
N ILE A 148 -2.16 6.77 6.55
CA ILE A 148 -2.43 7.10 7.95
C ILE A 148 -1.77 6.06 8.82
N PHE A 149 -1.13 6.49 9.91
CA PHE A 149 -0.59 5.59 10.93
C PHE A 149 -0.80 6.16 12.33
N ILE A 150 -0.96 5.27 13.30
CA ILE A 150 -1.24 5.62 14.69
C ILE A 150 -0.51 4.65 15.60
N LYS A 151 0.21 5.20 16.59
CA LYS A 151 0.86 4.42 17.67
C LYS A 151 -0.19 3.96 18.68
N GLN A 152 -0.29 2.65 18.88
CA GLN A 152 -1.22 2.02 19.82
C GLN A 152 -0.46 1.30 20.93
N LYS A 153 -0.66 1.71 22.17
CA LYS A 153 -0.09 1.02 23.33
C LYS A 153 -0.70 -0.38 23.47
N VAL A 154 0.13 -1.36 23.79
CA VAL A 154 -0.30 -2.74 24.04
C VAL A 154 0.34 -3.25 25.33
N GLU A 155 -0.37 -4.14 26.02
CA GLU A 155 0.12 -4.81 27.24
C GLU A 155 0.98 -6.03 26.88
N SER A 156 2.07 -5.81 26.13
CA SER A 156 3.03 -6.84 25.76
C SER A 156 4.45 -6.26 25.81
N GLU A 157 5.47 -7.11 25.73
CA GLU A 157 6.88 -6.68 25.67
C GLU A 157 7.18 -5.75 24.49
N ALA A 158 6.35 -5.75 23.46
CA ALA A 158 6.45 -4.81 22.35
C ALA A 158 6.15 -3.36 22.74
N GLY A 159 5.47 -3.12 23.89
CA GLY A 159 5.09 -1.80 24.40
C GLY A 159 4.06 -1.07 23.54
N TYR A 160 4.20 -1.12 22.22
CA TYR A 160 3.23 -0.56 21.28
C TYR A 160 3.29 -1.23 19.90
N LEU A 161 2.20 -1.12 19.17
CA LEU A 161 2.09 -1.44 17.75
C LEU A 161 1.74 -0.20 16.94
N MET A 162 2.03 -0.22 15.64
CA MET A 162 1.62 0.83 14.70
C MET A 162 0.45 0.32 13.87
N ALA A 163 -0.74 0.88 14.07
CA ALA A 163 -1.83 0.70 13.13
C ALA A 163 -1.62 1.62 11.93
N HIS A 164 -1.71 1.10 10.71
CA HIS A 164 -1.49 1.91 9.52
C HIS A 164 -2.32 1.47 8.32
N THR A 165 -2.42 2.35 7.33
CA THR A 165 -2.97 2.01 6.02
C THR A 165 -2.05 1.00 5.35
N ASP A 166 -2.56 -0.23 5.13
CA ASP A 166 -1.80 -1.35 4.61
C ASP A 166 -2.02 -1.48 3.09
N VAL A 167 -1.21 -0.76 2.34
CA VAL A 167 -1.27 -0.70 0.88
C VAL A 167 0.13 -0.58 0.26
N VAL A 168 0.33 -1.23 -0.87
CA VAL A 168 1.47 -1.00 -1.78
C VAL A 168 1.04 0.04 -2.81
N ILE A 169 1.86 1.04 -3.05
CA ILE A 169 1.60 2.14 -3.97
C ILE A 169 2.55 2.02 -5.16
N LEU A 170 1.99 1.99 -6.37
CA LEU A 170 2.73 1.95 -7.61
C LEU A 170 2.91 3.35 -8.17
N VAL A 171 4.15 3.72 -8.42
CA VAL A 171 4.58 5.00 -9.00
C VAL A 171 5.32 4.71 -10.30
N ASP A 172 5.11 5.51 -11.33
CA ASP A 172 5.80 5.33 -12.61
C ASP A 172 7.18 5.99 -12.67
N GLN A 173 7.86 5.82 -13.82
CA GLN A 173 9.19 6.33 -14.11
C GLN A 173 9.29 7.87 -14.01
N ASN A 174 8.16 8.57 -14.09
CA ASN A 174 8.08 10.03 -13.97
C ASN A 174 7.71 10.47 -12.54
N GLY A 175 7.63 9.54 -11.58
CA GLY A 175 7.23 9.81 -10.21
C GLY A 175 5.72 10.01 -10.03
N LYS A 176 4.90 9.62 -11.02
CA LYS A 176 3.45 9.77 -10.96
C LYS A 176 2.78 8.52 -10.41
N TYR A 177 1.79 8.72 -9.57
CA TYR A 177 0.94 7.65 -9.05
C TYR A 177 0.25 6.86 -10.16
N ARG A 178 0.20 5.52 -10.04
CA ARG A 178 -0.44 4.62 -11.00
C ARG A 178 -1.41 3.62 -10.39
N GLY A 179 -1.30 3.36 -9.08
CA GLY A 179 -2.21 2.43 -8.43
C GLY A 179 -1.93 2.17 -6.96
N ARG A 180 -2.93 1.61 -6.26
CA ARG A 180 -2.85 1.16 -4.88
C ARG A 180 -3.31 -0.29 -4.78
N TYR A 181 -2.56 -1.10 -4.05
CA TYR A 181 -2.82 -2.52 -3.86
C TYR A 181 -2.87 -2.80 -2.36
N LYS A 182 -4.03 -3.23 -1.84
CA LYS A 182 -4.15 -3.64 -0.42
C LYS A 182 -3.24 -4.84 -0.17
N SER A 183 -2.78 -5.07 1.06
CA SER A 183 -1.82 -6.16 1.43
C SER A 183 -2.24 -7.56 0.94
N LYS A 184 -3.55 -7.80 0.86
CA LYS A 184 -4.10 -9.04 0.27
C LYS A 184 -4.24 -8.97 -1.26
N PHE A 185 -3.44 -8.14 -1.92
CA PHE A 185 -3.51 -7.97 -3.37
C PHE A 185 -3.27 -9.28 -4.15
N ASP A 186 -3.86 -9.32 -5.33
CA ASP A 186 -3.56 -10.32 -6.35
C ASP A 186 -2.19 -9.98 -6.99
N MET A 187 -1.20 -10.85 -6.77
CA MET A 187 0.15 -10.67 -7.31
C MET A 187 0.15 -10.65 -8.84
N GLY A 188 -0.63 -11.53 -9.48
CA GLY A 188 -0.73 -11.59 -10.94
C GLY A 188 -1.29 -10.28 -11.53
N LYS A 189 -2.24 -9.63 -10.83
CA LYS A 189 -2.73 -8.31 -11.23
C LYS A 189 -1.62 -7.26 -11.14
N LEU A 190 -0.86 -7.23 -10.04
CA LEU A 190 0.25 -6.28 -9.88
C LEU A 190 1.33 -6.51 -10.94
N THR A 191 1.77 -7.76 -11.16
CA THR A 191 2.73 -8.12 -12.22
C THR A 191 2.25 -7.67 -13.60
N LYS A 192 0.98 -7.88 -13.93
CA LYS A 192 0.39 -7.45 -15.20
C LYS A 192 0.40 -5.92 -15.36
N ASP A 193 0.05 -5.20 -14.31
CA ASP A 193 0.03 -3.73 -14.32
C ASP A 193 1.46 -3.17 -14.48
N ILE A 194 2.46 -3.76 -13.82
CA ILE A 194 3.88 -3.43 -13.97
C ILE A 194 4.33 -3.66 -15.42
N ASN A 195 4.11 -4.86 -15.97
CA ASN A 195 4.49 -5.20 -17.35
C ASN A 195 3.92 -4.19 -18.35
N ARG A 196 2.64 -3.85 -18.21
CA ARG A 196 1.97 -2.86 -19.07
C ARG A 196 2.61 -1.47 -18.99
N LEU A 197 3.09 -1.07 -17.81
CA LEU A 197 3.75 0.24 -17.63
C LEU A 197 5.18 0.24 -18.19
N ILE A 198 5.92 -0.85 -18.06
CA ILE A 198 7.25 -1.01 -18.66
C ILE A 198 7.12 -0.91 -20.20
N GLU A 199 6.17 -1.62 -20.81
CA GLU A 199 5.94 -1.62 -22.27
C GLU A 199 5.51 -0.24 -22.81
N LYS A 200 4.84 0.59 -22.00
CA LYS A 200 4.41 1.94 -22.40
C LYS A 200 5.49 3.01 -22.19
N GLY A 201 6.45 2.75 -21.34
CA GLY A 201 7.57 3.68 -21.07
C GLY A 201 8.79 3.43 -21.95
N SER A 202 8.75 2.35 -22.76
CA SER A 202 9.73 2.05 -23.81
C SER A 202 9.27 2.62 -25.12
#